data_12175c12ad0d8b8c70e2918affc43148
#
_entry.id   12175c12ad0d8b8c70e2918affc43148
#
_cell.length_a   1.000
_cell.length_b   1.000
_cell.length_c   1.000
_cell.angle_alpha   90.00
_cell.angle_beta   90.00
_cell.angle_gamma   90.00
#
_symmetry.space_group_name_H-M   'P 1'
#
loop_
_entity.id
_entity.type
_entity.pdbx_description
1 polymer ?
#
loop_
_entity_poly.entity_id
_entity_poly.type
_entity_poly.pdbx_seq_one_letter_code
_entity_poly.pdbx_strand_id
1 'polypeptide(L)'
;MSQEISRMYATAEAAQNAVAELAEDGFTDVFVVSPPSTDAPVSSIAAQIALGRVLLSDARIYAEGVARGGTLVTVHAPFGTGRHATVILESHGTIPSGKPEPEAEKIWDEAAPFSSAMHMPLLLDDPAPVSRVIGVSPLAGSNCNFSGLIGLPLLSGSGEMPESRWGIPFFSGNPAPLSSLL
;
A
#
# COMPACT_ATOMS: atom_id res chain seq x y z
N MET A 1 5.91 -17.69 1.33
CA MET A 1 5.58 -16.61 0.39
C MET A 1 6.75 -15.65 0.37
N SER A 2 7.25 -15.26 -0.80
CA SER A 2 8.30 -14.26 -0.97
C SER A 2 7.69 -13.01 -1.59
N GLN A 3 8.24 -11.85 -1.26
CA GLN A 3 7.88 -10.57 -1.85
C GLN A 3 8.90 -10.23 -2.94
N GLU A 4 8.43 -9.93 -4.16
CA GLU A 4 9.25 -9.46 -5.26
C GLU A 4 9.46 -7.95 -5.14
N ILE A 5 10.72 -7.53 -5.19
CA ILE A 5 11.11 -6.11 -5.17
C ILE A 5 12.10 -5.91 -6.30
N SER A 6 11.77 -4.99 -7.22
CA SER A 6 12.60 -4.66 -8.37
C SER A 6 12.99 -3.18 -8.34
N ARG A 7 14.26 -2.88 -8.55
CA ARG A 7 14.78 -1.52 -8.64
C ARG A 7 15.71 -1.39 -9.84
N MET A 8 15.73 -0.21 -10.44
CA MET A 8 16.55 0.09 -11.60
C MET A 8 17.67 1.06 -11.24
N TYR A 9 18.85 0.84 -11.80
CA TYR A 9 20.04 1.63 -11.57
C TYR A 9 20.57 2.21 -12.88
N ALA A 10 21.17 3.41 -12.80
CA ALA A 10 21.78 4.05 -13.95
C ALA A 10 23.07 3.37 -14.40
N THR A 11 23.78 2.71 -13.47
CA THR A 11 25.08 2.07 -13.73
C THR A 11 25.12 0.63 -13.23
N ALA A 12 25.87 -0.20 -13.90
CA ALA A 12 26.10 -1.59 -13.47
C ALA A 12 26.85 -1.66 -12.13
N GLU A 13 27.72 -0.69 -11.83
CA GLU A 13 28.45 -0.62 -10.55
C GLU A 13 27.50 -0.40 -9.36
N ALA A 14 26.57 0.55 -9.49
CA ALA A 14 25.56 0.79 -8.44
C ALA A 14 24.71 -0.46 -8.19
N ALA A 15 24.31 -1.15 -9.26
CA ALA A 15 23.58 -2.41 -9.17
C ALA A 15 24.39 -3.51 -8.48
N GLN A 16 25.69 -3.64 -8.79
CA GLN A 16 26.58 -4.63 -8.17
C GLN A 16 26.79 -4.35 -6.68
N ASN A 17 26.96 -3.07 -6.29
CA ASN A 17 27.08 -2.69 -4.89
C ASN A 17 25.81 -3.04 -4.11
N ALA A 18 24.63 -2.75 -4.67
CA ALA A 18 23.36 -3.14 -4.07
C ALA A 18 23.22 -4.66 -3.90
N VAL A 19 23.66 -5.43 -4.90
CA VAL A 19 23.66 -6.91 -4.85
C VAL A 19 24.63 -7.43 -3.78
N ALA A 20 25.79 -6.81 -3.65
CA ALA A 20 26.79 -7.20 -2.63
C ALA A 20 26.24 -6.99 -1.22
N GLU A 21 25.64 -5.83 -0.95
CA GLU A 21 25.02 -5.52 0.35
C GLU A 21 23.83 -6.45 0.65
N LEU A 22 22.98 -6.74 -0.36
CA LEU A 22 21.90 -7.73 -0.21
C LEU A 22 22.46 -9.12 0.15
N ALA A 23 23.57 -9.53 -0.45
CA ALA A 23 24.19 -10.82 -0.16
C ALA A 23 24.79 -10.87 1.26
N GLU A 24 25.40 -9.77 1.75
CA GLU A 24 25.89 -9.64 3.12
C GLU A 24 24.75 -9.77 4.14
N ASP A 25 23.57 -9.24 3.83
CA ASP A 25 22.37 -9.33 4.66
C ASP A 25 21.60 -10.65 4.47
N GLY A 26 22.14 -11.59 3.68
CA GLY A 26 21.62 -12.95 3.55
C GLY A 26 20.51 -13.12 2.51
N PHE A 27 20.28 -12.15 1.63
CA PHE A 27 19.38 -12.31 0.49
C PHE A 27 20.08 -13.11 -0.62
N THR A 28 19.67 -14.36 -0.83
CA THR A 28 20.28 -15.27 -1.81
C THR A 28 19.57 -15.32 -3.16
N ASP A 29 18.30 -14.88 -3.19
CA ASP A 29 17.46 -14.95 -4.39
C ASP A 29 17.41 -13.57 -5.08
N VAL A 30 18.55 -13.21 -5.69
CA VAL A 30 18.73 -11.93 -6.38
C VAL A 30 18.98 -12.19 -7.86
N PHE A 31 18.28 -11.48 -8.72
CA PHE A 31 18.38 -11.58 -10.17
C PHE A 31 18.73 -10.20 -10.77
N VAL A 32 19.73 -10.18 -11.65
CA VAL A 32 20.23 -8.95 -12.27
C VAL A 32 20.13 -9.04 -13.78
N VAL A 33 19.59 -7.99 -14.40
CA VAL A 33 19.54 -7.85 -15.86
C VAL A 33 20.23 -6.55 -16.25
N SER A 34 21.35 -6.67 -16.93
CA SER A 34 22.09 -5.54 -17.48
C SER A 34 21.71 -5.29 -18.95
N PRO A 35 21.92 -4.06 -19.46
CA PRO A 35 21.69 -3.78 -20.86
C PRO A 35 22.53 -4.70 -21.75
N PRO A 36 21.93 -5.26 -22.81
CA PRO A 36 22.67 -6.14 -23.72
C PRO A 36 23.75 -5.34 -24.47
N SER A 37 24.87 -6.00 -24.75
CA SER A 37 25.98 -5.40 -25.52
C SER A 37 25.65 -5.13 -27.00
N THR A 38 24.54 -5.66 -27.50
CA THR A 38 24.06 -5.54 -28.87
C THR A 38 22.60 -5.05 -28.85
N ASP A 39 22.14 -4.38 -29.89
CA ASP A 39 20.74 -3.94 -30.05
C ASP A 39 19.78 -5.15 -30.02
N ALA A 40 19.46 -5.61 -28.82
CA ALA A 40 18.49 -6.66 -28.61
C ALA A 40 17.07 -6.07 -28.61
N PRO A 41 16.09 -6.75 -29.22
CA PRO A 41 14.72 -6.29 -29.19
C PRO A 41 14.19 -6.29 -27.74
N VAL A 42 13.40 -5.29 -27.38
CA VAL A 42 12.80 -5.12 -26.04
C VAL A 42 12.07 -6.39 -25.58
N SER A 43 11.48 -7.13 -26.52
CA SER A 43 10.82 -8.41 -26.22
C SER A 43 11.76 -9.49 -25.69
N SER A 44 13.01 -9.55 -26.14
CA SER A 44 13.99 -10.51 -25.63
C SER A 44 14.48 -10.11 -24.23
N ILE A 45 14.64 -8.82 -23.98
CA ILE A 45 14.98 -8.28 -22.65
C ILE A 45 13.83 -8.57 -21.67
N ALA A 46 12.59 -8.37 -22.07
CA ALA A 46 11.44 -8.70 -21.26
C ALA A 46 11.35 -10.20 -20.94
N ALA A 47 11.69 -11.07 -21.89
CA ALA A 47 11.76 -12.50 -21.66
C ALA A 47 12.87 -12.87 -20.65
N GLN A 48 14.03 -12.23 -20.71
CA GLN A 48 15.09 -12.41 -19.72
C GLN A 48 14.67 -11.97 -18.33
N ILE A 49 14.01 -10.80 -18.19
CA ILE A 49 13.50 -10.32 -16.92
C ILE A 49 12.45 -11.28 -16.34
N ALA A 50 11.59 -11.83 -17.18
CA ALA A 50 10.58 -12.81 -16.76
C ALA A 50 11.19 -14.11 -16.22
N LEU A 51 12.41 -14.50 -16.61
CA LEU A 51 13.13 -15.62 -16.01
C LEU A 51 13.45 -15.38 -14.52
N GLY A 52 13.59 -14.11 -14.12
CA GLY A 52 13.69 -13.70 -12.72
C GLY A 52 12.36 -13.75 -11.94
N ARG A 53 11.36 -14.46 -12.44
CA ARG A 53 10.02 -14.61 -11.83
C ARG A 53 9.26 -13.28 -11.68
N VAL A 54 9.60 -12.29 -12.48
CA VAL A 54 8.88 -11.01 -12.60
C VAL A 54 7.68 -11.22 -13.51
N LEU A 55 6.54 -10.61 -13.16
CA LEU A 55 5.34 -10.64 -14.00
C LEU A 55 5.65 -10.09 -15.39
N LEU A 56 5.16 -10.77 -16.45
CA LEU A 56 5.47 -10.40 -17.84
C LEU A 56 4.99 -8.98 -18.20
N SER A 57 3.91 -8.50 -17.58
CA SER A 57 3.44 -7.11 -17.70
C SER A 57 4.50 -6.12 -17.22
N ASP A 58 5.06 -6.39 -16.05
CA ASP A 58 6.06 -5.54 -15.41
C ASP A 58 7.41 -5.68 -16.11
N ALA A 59 7.77 -6.90 -16.51
CA ALA A 59 8.97 -7.17 -17.29
C ALA A 59 9.03 -6.36 -18.60
N ARG A 60 7.91 -6.11 -19.25
CA ARG A 60 7.83 -5.25 -20.45
C ARG A 60 8.15 -3.79 -20.13
N ILE A 61 7.63 -3.28 -19.02
CA ILE A 61 7.90 -1.91 -18.55
C ILE A 61 9.39 -1.76 -18.20
N TYR A 62 9.93 -2.73 -17.45
CA TYR A 62 11.36 -2.73 -17.09
C TYR A 62 12.28 -2.87 -18.29
N ALA A 63 11.89 -3.67 -19.28
CA ALA A 63 12.68 -3.90 -20.48
C ALA A 63 12.95 -2.60 -21.26
N GLU A 64 12.01 -1.66 -21.28
CA GLU A 64 12.22 -0.34 -21.88
C GLU A 64 13.29 0.46 -21.12
N GLY A 65 13.34 0.36 -19.80
CA GLY A 65 14.36 1.00 -18.98
C GLY A 65 15.74 0.37 -19.20
N VAL A 66 15.81 -0.95 -19.27
CA VAL A 66 17.05 -1.68 -19.56
C VAL A 66 17.55 -1.40 -20.98
N ALA A 67 16.66 -1.32 -21.97
CA ALA A 67 17.02 -0.93 -23.34
C ALA A 67 17.61 0.48 -23.44
N ARG A 68 17.25 1.38 -22.51
CA ARG A 68 17.83 2.74 -22.41
C ARG A 68 19.18 2.76 -21.66
N GLY A 69 19.70 1.60 -21.26
CA GLY A 69 20.99 1.47 -20.59
C GLY A 69 20.92 1.25 -19.06
N GLY A 70 19.74 1.17 -18.49
CA GLY A 70 19.55 0.88 -17.06
C GLY A 70 19.86 -0.58 -16.71
N THR A 71 20.27 -0.83 -15.47
CA THR A 71 20.46 -2.18 -14.92
C THR A 71 19.35 -2.46 -13.92
N LEU A 72 18.61 -3.56 -14.12
CA LEU A 72 17.54 -3.99 -13.24
C LEU A 72 18.07 -4.99 -12.21
N VAL A 73 17.76 -4.77 -10.94
CA VAL A 73 17.98 -5.74 -9.85
C VAL A 73 16.62 -6.12 -9.27
N THR A 74 16.36 -7.43 -9.21
CA THR A 74 15.15 -7.99 -8.61
C THR A 74 15.56 -8.90 -7.47
N VAL A 75 14.98 -8.73 -6.29
CA VAL A 75 15.18 -9.58 -5.12
C VAL A 75 13.86 -10.20 -4.70
N HIS A 76 13.88 -11.48 -4.36
CA HIS A 76 12.75 -12.19 -3.78
C HIS A 76 12.97 -12.32 -2.28
N ALA A 77 12.51 -11.28 -1.55
CA ALA A 77 12.67 -11.22 -0.10
C ALA A 77 11.72 -12.21 0.60
N PRO A 78 12.19 -12.96 1.61
CA PRO A 78 11.34 -13.76 2.48
C PRO A 78 10.26 -12.89 3.15
N PHE A 79 9.18 -13.54 3.59
CA PHE A 79 8.10 -12.83 4.28
C PHE A 79 8.63 -12.04 5.48
N GLY A 80 8.26 -10.78 5.57
CA GLY A 80 8.66 -9.87 6.65
C GLY A 80 9.98 -9.11 6.44
N THR A 81 10.81 -9.49 5.44
CA THR A 81 12.11 -8.83 5.18
C THR A 81 12.07 -7.86 4.00
N GLY A 82 10.93 -7.73 3.33
CA GLY A 82 10.79 -6.89 2.12
C GLY A 82 11.16 -5.42 2.35
N ARG A 83 10.77 -4.84 3.48
CA ARG A 83 11.13 -3.45 3.81
C ARG A 83 12.64 -3.27 3.95
N HIS A 84 13.33 -4.22 4.57
CA HIS A 84 14.77 -4.19 4.73
C HIS A 84 15.48 -4.26 3.36
N ALA A 85 15.08 -5.18 2.49
CA ALA A 85 15.58 -5.27 1.12
C ALA A 85 15.33 -3.98 0.32
N THR A 86 14.16 -3.34 0.51
CA THR A 86 13.84 -2.06 -0.15
C THR A 86 14.79 -0.95 0.28
N VAL A 87 15.08 -0.83 1.58
CA VAL A 87 16.00 0.19 2.11
C VAL A 87 17.41 0.01 1.53
N ILE A 88 17.91 -1.23 1.47
CA ILE A 88 19.22 -1.53 0.87
C ILE A 88 19.22 -1.12 -0.60
N LEU A 89 18.23 -1.56 -1.37
CA LEU A 89 18.16 -1.22 -2.79
C LEU A 89 18.11 0.30 -3.03
N GLU A 90 17.38 1.06 -2.21
CA GLU A 90 17.23 2.50 -2.37
C GLU A 90 18.47 3.29 -1.93
N SER A 91 19.32 2.75 -1.05
CA SER A 91 20.57 3.40 -0.60
C SER A 91 21.58 3.61 -1.73
N HIS A 92 21.52 2.81 -2.80
CA HIS A 92 22.45 2.84 -3.94
C HIS A 92 22.02 3.72 -5.12
N GLY A 93 21.06 4.62 -4.93
CA GLY A 93 20.66 5.60 -5.95
C GLY A 93 19.90 5.00 -7.12
N THR A 94 18.68 4.58 -6.86
CA THR A 94 17.76 4.04 -7.86
C THR A 94 17.25 5.10 -8.82
N ILE A 95 16.96 4.69 -10.06
CA ILE A 95 16.29 5.52 -11.07
C ILE A 95 14.85 5.03 -11.30
N PRO A 96 13.95 5.90 -11.77
CA PRO A 96 12.58 5.51 -12.08
C PRO A 96 12.54 4.38 -13.10
N SER A 97 11.91 3.27 -12.74
CA SER A 97 11.79 2.08 -13.60
C SER A 97 10.70 2.21 -14.67
N GLY A 98 9.88 3.27 -14.61
CA GLY A 98 8.71 3.45 -15.46
C GLY A 98 7.45 2.75 -14.93
N LYS A 99 7.57 1.89 -13.93
CA LYS A 99 6.43 1.34 -13.22
C LYS A 99 5.91 2.39 -12.23
N PRO A 100 4.61 2.69 -12.20
CA PRO A 100 4.06 3.55 -11.16
C PRO A 100 4.34 2.90 -9.80
N GLU A 101 5.00 3.66 -8.92
CA GLU A 101 5.16 3.20 -7.54
C GLU A 101 3.77 3.02 -6.91
N PRO A 102 3.56 1.92 -6.16
CA PRO A 102 2.34 1.82 -5.37
C PRO A 102 2.28 3.05 -4.47
N GLU A 103 1.13 3.73 -4.48
CA GLU A 103 0.90 4.85 -3.57
C GLU A 103 1.31 4.42 -2.16
N ALA A 104 2.09 5.27 -1.48
CA ALA A 104 2.49 5.02 -0.10
C ALA A 104 1.23 4.67 0.70
N GLU A 105 1.27 3.53 1.39
CA GLU A 105 0.13 3.09 2.21
C GLU A 105 -0.30 4.24 3.11
N LYS A 106 -1.51 4.72 2.91
CA LYS A 106 -2.10 5.72 3.82
C LYS A 106 -2.15 5.08 5.19
N ILE A 107 -1.30 5.56 6.10
CA ILE A 107 -1.21 5.04 7.47
C ILE A 107 -2.56 5.22 8.19
N TRP A 108 -3.32 6.25 7.81
CA TRP A 108 -4.65 6.52 8.34
C TRP A 108 -5.56 7.06 7.24
N ASP A 109 -6.74 6.46 7.10
CA ASP A 109 -7.80 6.93 6.23
C ASP A 109 -9.04 7.25 7.07
N GLU A 110 -9.45 8.52 7.09
CA GLU A 110 -10.64 8.97 7.83
C GLU A 110 -11.93 8.34 7.29
N ALA A 111 -11.97 7.97 6.02
CA ALA A 111 -13.11 7.30 5.41
C ALA A 111 -13.22 5.83 5.84
N ALA A 112 -12.11 5.22 6.30
CA ALA A 112 -12.05 3.83 6.71
C ALA A 112 -11.25 3.64 8.00
N PRO A 113 -11.68 4.21 9.13
CA PRO A 113 -10.92 4.24 10.37
C PRO A 113 -10.65 2.84 10.94
N PHE A 114 -11.57 1.90 10.76
CA PHE A 114 -11.40 0.53 11.24
C PHE A 114 -10.32 -0.22 10.44
N SER A 115 -10.33 -0.12 9.12
CA SER A 115 -9.30 -0.72 8.26
C SER A 115 -7.93 -0.12 8.55
N SER A 116 -7.87 1.20 8.78
CA SER A 116 -6.64 1.91 9.16
C SER A 116 -6.11 1.44 10.51
N ALA A 117 -6.97 1.29 11.52
CA ALA A 117 -6.59 0.79 12.85
C ALA A 117 -6.09 -0.66 12.81
N MET A 118 -6.65 -1.49 11.93
CA MET A 118 -6.27 -2.89 11.76
C MET A 118 -5.13 -3.09 10.74
N HIS A 119 -4.62 -2.02 10.12
CA HIS A 119 -3.62 -2.06 9.04
C HIS A 119 -4.04 -2.98 7.88
N MET A 120 -5.34 -3.02 7.59
CA MET A 120 -5.88 -3.82 6.49
C MET A 120 -6.09 -2.94 5.26
N PRO A 121 -5.67 -3.39 4.06
CA PRO A 121 -5.94 -2.66 2.84
C PRO A 121 -7.45 -2.61 2.57
N LEU A 122 -7.92 -1.47 2.10
CA LEU A 122 -9.29 -1.33 1.60
C LEU A 122 -9.45 -2.18 0.34
N LEU A 123 -10.37 -3.15 0.40
CA LEU A 123 -10.72 -3.98 -0.77
C LEU A 123 -11.60 -3.22 -1.76
N LEU A 124 -12.31 -2.20 -1.30
CA LEU A 124 -13.19 -1.36 -2.08
C LEU A 124 -13.16 0.07 -1.53
N ASP A 125 -12.67 1.00 -2.32
CA ASP A 125 -12.68 2.44 -2.04
C ASP A 125 -13.97 3.06 -2.61
N ASP A 126 -15.11 2.48 -2.27
CA ASP A 126 -16.42 2.97 -2.67
C ASP A 126 -17.35 2.99 -1.45
N PRO A 127 -17.87 4.17 -1.06
CA PRO A 127 -18.75 4.29 0.11
C PRO A 127 -20.07 3.53 -0.04
N ALA A 128 -20.46 3.15 -1.26
CA ALA A 128 -21.69 2.41 -1.51
C ALA A 128 -21.57 1.36 -2.62
N PRO A 129 -20.65 0.37 -2.51
CA PRO A 129 -20.35 -0.57 -3.58
C PRO A 129 -21.56 -1.41 -3.98
N VAL A 130 -22.35 -1.85 -3.01
CA VAL A 130 -23.56 -2.67 -3.26
C VAL A 130 -24.62 -1.87 -4.00
N SER A 131 -24.87 -0.64 -3.60
CA SER A 131 -25.82 0.27 -4.24
C SER A 131 -25.47 0.51 -5.70
N ARG A 132 -24.17 0.69 -6.00
CA ARG A 132 -23.70 0.91 -7.37
C ARG A 132 -23.86 -0.34 -8.24
N VAL A 133 -23.56 -1.51 -7.71
CA VAL A 133 -23.71 -2.79 -8.45
C VAL A 133 -25.17 -3.10 -8.78
N ILE A 134 -26.11 -2.83 -7.87
CA ILE A 134 -27.54 -3.07 -8.07
C ILE A 134 -28.27 -1.87 -8.70
N GLY A 135 -27.57 -0.76 -8.98
CA GLY A 135 -28.15 0.43 -9.62
C GLY A 135 -29.17 1.17 -8.76
N VAL A 136 -29.15 0.98 -7.45
CA VAL A 136 -30.02 1.66 -6.49
C VAL A 136 -29.27 2.84 -5.88
N SER A 137 -29.85 4.04 -5.96
CA SER A 137 -29.28 5.20 -5.27
C SER A 137 -29.22 4.95 -3.77
N PRO A 138 -28.10 5.29 -3.08
CA PRO A 138 -28.05 5.19 -1.63
C PRO A 138 -29.22 5.96 -1.01
N LEU A 139 -30.04 5.28 -0.23
CA LEU A 139 -31.16 5.88 0.49
C LEU A 139 -30.71 6.86 1.58
N ALA A 140 -29.43 6.82 1.91
CA ALA A 140 -28.78 7.66 2.89
C ALA A 140 -27.86 8.66 2.19
N GLY A 141 -28.21 9.95 2.20
CA GLY A 141 -27.25 11.02 1.93
C GLY A 141 -26.13 11.03 2.96
N SER A 142 -25.07 11.81 2.71
CA SER A 142 -23.91 11.95 3.60
C SER A 142 -24.25 12.28 5.08
N ASN A 143 -25.47 12.68 5.37
CA ASN A 143 -25.95 13.04 6.70
C ASN A 143 -26.91 11.99 7.32
N CYS A 144 -27.09 10.84 6.68
CA CYS A 144 -27.97 9.80 7.20
C CYS A 144 -27.14 8.80 8.01
N ASN A 145 -27.28 8.88 9.33
CA ASN A 145 -26.65 7.95 10.25
C ASN A 145 -27.60 6.78 10.52
N PHE A 146 -27.07 5.57 10.58
CA PHE A 146 -27.83 4.38 10.98
C PHE A 146 -28.53 4.59 12.34
N SER A 147 -27.88 5.29 13.27
CA SER A 147 -28.46 5.68 14.55
C SER A 147 -29.74 6.52 14.39
N GLY A 148 -29.77 7.46 13.44
CA GLY A 148 -30.98 8.26 13.14
C GLY A 148 -32.11 7.43 12.55
N LEU A 149 -31.79 6.41 11.73
CA LEU A 149 -32.77 5.52 11.13
C LEU A 149 -33.49 4.64 12.16
N ILE A 150 -32.78 4.17 13.18
CA ILE A 150 -33.32 3.31 14.26
C ILE A 150 -33.65 4.08 15.53
N GLY A 151 -33.58 5.43 15.50
CA GLY A 151 -33.96 6.30 16.61
C GLY A 151 -33.00 6.24 17.80
N LEU A 152 -31.74 5.81 17.61
CA LEU A 152 -30.71 5.83 18.64
C LEU A 152 -29.97 7.16 18.64
N PRO A 153 -29.68 7.75 19.82
CA PRO A 153 -28.89 8.96 19.92
C PRO A 153 -27.46 8.71 19.46
N LEU A 154 -26.89 9.67 18.73
CA LEU A 154 -25.48 9.65 18.34
C LEU A 154 -24.58 9.79 19.57
N LEU A 155 -23.61 8.90 19.72
CA LEU A 155 -22.62 8.93 20.79
C LEU A 155 -21.60 10.08 20.66
N SER A 156 -21.54 10.75 19.48
CA SER A 156 -20.54 11.78 19.16
C SER A 156 -21.16 13.04 18.54
N GLY A 157 -22.30 13.49 19.00
CA GLY A 157 -22.90 14.75 18.53
C GLY A 157 -22.58 15.91 19.47
N SER A 158 -22.30 17.09 18.92
CA SER A 158 -22.16 18.37 19.66
C SER A 158 -23.52 18.97 20.08
N GLY A 159 -24.56 18.17 20.15
CA GLY A 159 -25.86 18.57 20.61
C GLY A 159 -26.10 18.14 22.05
N GLU A 160 -27.01 18.89 22.76
CA GLU A 160 -27.47 18.47 24.07
C GLU A 160 -27.90 16.99 24.03
N MET A 161 -27.25 16.16 24.84
CA MET A 161 -27.63 14.76 24.93
C MET A 161 -29.02 14.62 25.48
N PRO A 162 -29.96 14.00 24.78
CA PRO A 162 -31.24 13.68 25.38
C PRO A 162 -31.00 12.76 26.56
N GLU A 163 -31.59 13.08 27.71
CA GLU A 163 -31.57 12.19 28.86
C GLU A 163 -31.97 10.78 28.42
N SER A 164 -31.22 9.77 28.86
CA SER A 164 -31.53 8.42 28.46
C SER A 164 -32.95 8.08 28.81
N ARG A 165 -33.68 7.45 27.89
CA ARG A 165 -35.07 7.00 28.08
C ARG A 165 -35.25 6.08 29.33
N TRP A 166 -34.11 5.68 29.90
CA TRP A 166 -34.00 4.79 31.08
C TRP A 166 -33.51 5.53 32.32
N GLY A 167 -33.39 6.89 32.29
CA GLY A 167 -32.92 7.68 33.42
C GLY A 167 -31.47 7.49 33.82
N ILE A 168 -30.66 6.83 32.97
CA ILE A 168 -29.24 6.63 33.21
C ILE A 168 -28.46 7.71 32.44
N PRO A 169 -27.71 8.59 33.12
CA PRO A 169 -26.90 9.58 32.44
C PRO A 169 -25.80 8.92 31.62
N PHE A 170 -25.64 9.36 30.37
CA PHE A 170 -24.54 8.89 29.52
C PHE A 170 -23.21 9.52 29.98
N PHE A 171 -22.21 8.67 30.23
CA PHE A 171 -20.91 9.11 30.74
C PHE A 171 -20.11 10.03 29.79
N SER A 172 -20.48 10.13 28.53
CA SER A 172 -19.71 10.87 27.51
C SER A 172 -20.07 12.34 27.32
N GLY A 173 -21.04 12.87 28.05
CA GLY A 173 -21.50 14.26 27.91
C GLY A 173 -21.03 15.21 29.01
N ASN A 174 -20.50 14.70 30.10
CA ASN A 174 -20.04 15.52 31.21
C ASN A 174 -18.51 15.49 31.30
N PRO A 175 -17.81 16.63 31.10
CA PRO A 175 -16.35 16.70 31.19
C PRO A 175 -15.80 16.37 32.58
N ALA A 176 -16.66 16.32 33.61
CA ALA A 176 -16.27 15.95 34.97
C ALA A 176 -17.36 15.06 35.64
N PRO A 177 -17.63 13.86 35.12
CA PRO A 177 -18.76 13.03 35.60
C PRO A 177 -18.60 12.57 37.08
N LEU A 178 -17.42 12.57 37.60
CA LEU A 178 -17.14 12.12 38.98
C LEU A 178 -17.07 13.27 40.00
N SER A 179 -16.93 14.52 39.57
CA SER A 179 -16.89 15.67 40.48
C SER A 179 -18.27 16.14 40.95
N SER A 180 -19.34 15.64 40.35
CA SER A 180 -20.73 15.93 40.75
C SER A 180 -21.29 14.93 41.79
N LEU A 181 -20.47 13.95 42.19
CA LEU A 181 -20.86 12.93 43.22
C LEU A 181 -20.19 13.16 44.57
N LEU A 182 -19.38 14.21 44.71
CA LEU A 182 -18.82 14.71 45.95
C LEU A 182 -19.46 16.05 46.31
#